data_4fc4b8c1869b768e86e45e67f28e6610
#
_entry.id   4fc4b8c1869b768e86e45e67f28e6610
#
_cell.length_a   1.000
_cell.length_b   1.000
_cell.length_c   1.000
_cell.angle_alpha   90.00
_cell.angle_beta   90.00
_cell.angle_gamma   90.00
#
_symmetry.space_group_name_H-M   'P 1'
#
loop_
_entity.id
_entity.type
_entity.pdbx_description
1 polymer ?
#
loop_
_entity_poly.entity_id
_entity_poly.type
_entity_poly.pdbx_seq_one_letter_code
_entity_poly.pdbx_strand_id
1 'polypeptide(L)'
;MRILFCVLLLSTLHAELPPKGITVSQWVREDYFAAYLGGDMASFAKGEAKAKEMFMADDNREARAWWASGKLYLASRAYQAGDAGKGALLFEEAQGQANRALVKKNDGAVAVLAASYVLFADRFPEDLKERLYQEGRSLFALIRQQQDAMFDKMPLHFKAELLAGQAQAAMRLGLQDEATQYLNEIVAKLPNTHYAQTAEKWLADPASAGKSQLVCQSCHEPNRLENRLKAIAAK
;
A
#
# COMPACT_ATOMS: atom_id res chain seq x y z
N MET A 1 -39.50 -38.67 -18.55
CA MET A 1 -39.04 -37.30 -18.28
C MET A 1 -38.01 -37.37 -17.14
N ARG A 2 -36.70 -37.39 -17.45
CA ARG A 2 -35.62 -37.48 -16.47
C ARG A 2 -35.13 -36.05 -16.17
N ILE A 3 -35.39 -35.58 -14.94
CA ILE A 3 -34.92 -34.28 -14.47
C ILE A 3 -33.46 -34.49 -14.05
N LEU A 4 -32.55 -33.91 -14.83
CA LEU A 4 -31.12 -33.86 -14.54
C LEU A 4 -30.90 -32.78 -13.48
N PHE A 5 -30.63 -33.16 -12.21
CA PHE A 5 -30.18 -32.24 -11.17
C PHE A 5 -28.71 -31.90 -11.43
N CYS A 6 -28.44 -30.73 -12.04
CA CYS A 6 -27.09 -30.13 -12.01
C CYS A 6 -26.80 -29.63 -10.59
N VAL A 7 -26.07 -30.40 -9.81
CA VAL A 7 -25.45 -29.93 -8.57
C VAL A 7 -24.30 -29.05 -8.96
N LEU A 8 -24.50 -27.72 -8.94
CA LEU A 8 -23.43 -26.74 -8.95
C LEU A 8 -22.63 -26.89 -7.65
N LEU A 9 -21.50 -27.57 -7.73
CA LEU A 9 -20.45 -27.50 -6.71
C LEU A 9 -19.92 -26.08 -6.68
N LEU A 10 -20.53 -25.23 -5.87
CA LEU A 10 -19.91 -23.99 -5.41
C LEU A 10 -18.71 -24.38 -4.54
N SER A 11 -17.54 -24.51 -5.15
CA SER A 11 -16.28 -24.52 -4.44
C SER A 11 -16.16 -23.14 -3.75
N THR A 12 -16.57 -23.05 -2.49
CA THR A 12 -16.25 -21.92 -1.64
C THR A 12 -14.73 -21.89 -1.51
N LEU A 13 -14.10 -20.97 -2.23
CA LEU A 13 -12.70 -20.61 -1.99
C LEU A 13 -12.63 -20.05 -0.58
N HIS A 14 -12.43 -20.91 0.41
CA HIS A 14 -12.03 -20.48 1.74
C HIS A 14 -10.58 -20.02 1.60
N ALA A 15 -10.33 -18.73 1.73
CA ALA A 15 -8.98 -18.23 1.79
C ALA A 15 -8.39 -18.67 3.14
N GLU A 16 -7.22 -19.29 3.11
CA GLU A 16 -6.56 -19.77 4.32
C GLU A 16 -6.10 -18.60 5.19
N LEU A 17 -6.31 -18.69 6.48
CA LEU A 17 -5.75 -17.75 7.45
C LEU A 17 -4.22 -17.85 7.47
N PRO A 18 -3.51 -16.76 7.80
CA PRO A 18 -2.05 -16.79 7.83
C PRO A 18 -1.54 -17.78 8.86
N PRO A 19 -0.51 -18.57 8.52
CA PRO A 19 0.16 -19.44 9.48
C PRO A 19 0.70 -18.64 10.67
N LYS A 20 0.83 -19.30 11.83
CA LYS A 20 1.39 -18.67 13.03
C LYS A 20 2.76 -18.04 12.75
N GLY A 21 2.94 -16.78 13.13
CA GLY A 21 4.17 -16.02 12.92
C GLY A 21 4.26 -15.29 11.57
N ILE A 22 3.22 -15.37 10.73
CA ILE A 22 3.04 -14.53 9.53
C ILE A 22 2.12 -13.36 9.87
N THR A 23 2.57 -12.12 9.59
CA THR A 23 1.71 -10.94 9.73
C THR A 23 0.74 -10.82 8.55
N VAL A 24 -0.34 -10.05 8.73
CA VAL A 24 -1.29 -9.76 7.66
C VAL A 24 -0.58 -9.25 6.41
N SER A 25 0.25 -8.21 6.56
CA SER A 25 1.00 -7.65 5.43
C SER A 25 1.91 -8.67 4.75
N GLN A 26 2.54 -9.57 5.50
CA GLN A 26 3.35 -10.63 4.89
C GLN A 26 2.49 -11.64 4.10
N TRP A 27 1.24 -11.86 4.51
CA TRP A 27 0.35 -12.85 3.90
C TRP A 27 -0.29 -12.37 2.60
N VAL A 28 -0.62 -11.08 2.51
CA VAL A 28 -1.38 -10.52 1.38
C VAL A 28 -0.55 -9.65 0.44
N ARG A 29 0.55 -9.08 0.91
CA ARG A 29 1.31 -8.04 0.21
C ARG A 29 1.74 -8.45 -1.19
N GLU A 30 2.34 -9.63 -1.35
CA GLU A 30 2.89 -10.06 -2.63
C GLU A 30 1.78 -10.20 -3.68
N ASP A 31 0.60 -10.69 -3.28
CA ASP A 31 -0.56 -10.81 -4.16
C ASP A 31 -1.06 -9.42 -4.62
N TYR A 32 -1.12 -8.44 -3.71
CA TYR A 32 -1.50 -7.07 -4.07
C TYR A 32 -0.45 -6.37 -4.92
N PHE A 33 0.83 -6.48 -4.59
CA PHE A 33 1.89 -5.80 -5.34
C PHE A 33 2.10 -6.41 -6.73
N ALA A 34 1.87 -7.70 -6.93
CA ALA A 34 1.83 -8.29 -8.27
C ALA A 34 0.83 -7.56 -9.19
N ALA A 35 -0.31 -7.14 -8.62
CA ALA A 35 -1.29 -6.33 -9.35
C ALA A 35 -0.90 -4.85 -9.45
N TYR A 36 -0.48 -4.23 -8.36
CA TYR A 36 -0.19 -2.80 -8.30
C TYR A 36 0.94 -2.38 -9.25
N LEU A 37 1.95 -3.22 -9.37
CA LEU A 37 3.15 -2.97 -10.18
C LEU A 37 3.12 -3.73 -11.51
N GLY A 38 2.58 -4.94 -11.53
CA GLY A 38 2.59 -5.83 -12.70
C GLY A 38 1.23 -5.99 -13.41
N GLY A 39 0.14 -5.50 -12.82
CA GLY A 39 -1.21 -5.63 -13.41
C GLY A 39 -1.83 -7.03 -13.28
N ASP A 40 -1.24 -7.94 -12.48
CA ASP A 40 -1.73 -9.31 -12.29
C ASP A 40 -3.03 -9.34 -11.47
N MET A 41 -4.16 -9.37 -12.19
CA MET A 41 -5.48 -9.37 -11.57
C MET A 41 -5.87 -10.72 -10.94
N ALA A 42 -5.21 -11.82 -11.29
CA ALA A 42 -5.44 -13.11 -10.64
C ALA A 42 -4.83 -13.12 -9.24
N SER A 43 -3.59 -12.65 -9.10
CA SER A 43 -2.97 -12.41 -7.80
C SER A 43 -3.75 -11.38 -6.97
N PHE A 44 -4.25 -10.29 -7.61
CA PHE A 44 -5.11 -9.32 -6.93
C PHE A 44 -6.33 -9.98 -6.28
N ALA A 45 -7.08 -10.78 -7.03
CA ALA A 45 -8.28 -11.45 -6.53
C ALA A 45 -7.96 -12.38 -5.33
N LYS A 46 -6.80 -13.05 -5.36
CA LYS A 46 -6.32 -13.88 -4.26
C LYS A 46 -6.00 -13.04 -3.01
N GLY A 47 -5.28 -11.92 -3.18
CA GLY A 47 -4.96 -11.00 -2.08
C GLY A 47 -6.22 -10.37 -1.47
N GLU A 48 -7.18 -9.96 -2.32
CA GLU A 48 -8.46 -9.40 -1.88
C GLU A 48 -9.28 -10.42 -1.08
N ALA A 49 -9.36 -11.68 -1.53
CA ALA A 49 -10.05 -12.74 -0.82
C ALA A 49 -9.44 -12.99 0.57
N LYS A 50 -8.11 -13.12 0.65
CA LYS A 50 -7.39 -13.28 1.93
C LYS A 50 -7.65 -12.12 2.89
N ALA A 51 -7.50 -10.88 2.43
CA ALA A 51 -7.71 -9.70 3.27
C ALA A 51 -9.15 -9.62 3.77
N LYS A 52 -10.13 -9.85 2.88
CA LYS A 52 -11.56 -9.84 3.21
C LYS A 52 -11.91 -10.88 4.26
N GLU A 53 -11.44 -12.12 4.11
CA GLU A 53 -11.69 -13.19 5.07
C GLU A 53 -11.14 -12.84 6.45
N MET A 54 -9.93 -12.35 6.54
CA MET A 54 -9.29 -12.00 7.80
C MET A 54 -10.04 -10.88 8.55
N PHE A 55 -10.49 -9.83 7.87
CA PHE A 55 -11.25 -8.80 8.57
C PHE A 55 -12.69 -9.22 8.90
N MET A 56 -13.29 -10.14 8.13
CA MET A 56 -14.61 -10.68 8.42
C MET A 56 -14.59 -11.65 9.62
N ALA A 57 -13.48 -12.37 9.81
CA ALA A 57 -13.34 -13.35 10.87
C ALA A 57 -13.15 -12.71 12.27
N ASP A 58 -12.33 -11.66 12.37
CA ASP A 58 -11.90 -11.09 13.66
C ASP A 58 -11.82 -9.55 13.71
N ASP A 59 -12.45 -8.85 12.75
CA ASP A 59 -12.36 -7.39 12.56
C ASP A 59 -10.90 -6.89 12.46
N ASN A 60 -10.04 -7.69 11.83
CA ASN A 60 -8.63 -7.35 11.67
C ASN A 60 -8.44 -6.06 10.86
N ARG A 61 -7.94 -5.03 11.52
CA ARG A 61 -7.84 -3.67 10.95
C ARG A 61 -6.78 -3.54 9.89
N GLU A 62 -5.67 -4.25 10.02
CA GLU A 62 -4.62 -4.26 8.99
C GLU A 62 -5.13 -4.96 7.72
N ALA A 63 -5.85 -6.09 7.86
CA ALA A 63 -6.50 -6.75 6.74
C ALA A 63 -7.56 -5.85 6.07
N ARG A 64 -8.34 -5.11 6.86
CA ARG A 64 -9.29 -4.12 6.36
C ARG A 64 -8.60 -3.00 5.59
N ALA A 65 -7.44 -2.53 6.05
CA ALA A 65 -6.64 -1.52 5.36
C ALA A 65 -6.10 -2.04 4.01
N TRP A 66 -5.66 -3.30 3.95
CA TRP A 66 -5.27 -3.93 2.70
C TRP A 66 -6.45 -4.06 1.72
N TRP A 67 -7.62 -4.43 2.22
CA TRP A 67 -8.82 -4.47 1.38
C TRP A 67 -9.22 -3.08 0.87
N ALA A 68 -9.16 -2.05 1.73
CA ALA A 68 -9.35 -0.64 1.32
C ALA A 68 -8.34 -0.20 0.26
N SER A 69 -7.06 -0.58 0.43
CA SER A 69 -5.99 -0.36 -0.56
C SER A 69 -6.33 -1.00 -1.92
N GLY A 70 -6.85 -2.23 -1.90
CA GLY A 70 -7.31 -2.91 -3.12
C GLY A 70 -8.44 -2.17 -3.82
N LYS A 71 -9.44 -1.67 -3.07
CA LYS A 71 -10.53 -0.86 -3.63
C LYS A 71 -10.02 0.45 -4.20
N LEU A 72 -9.08 1.11 -3.54
CA LEU A 72 -8.42 2.32 -4.03
C LEU A 72 -7.68 2.05 -5.36
N TYR A 73 -6.98 0.94 -5.46
CA TYR A 73 -6.33 0.52 -6.71
C TYR A 73 -7.35 0.32 -7.84
N LEU A 74 -8.46 -0.38 -7.58
CA LEU A 74 -9.52 -0.57 -8.59
C LEU A 74 -10.16 0.75 -9.00
N ALA A 75 -10.38 1.67 -8.04
CA ALA A 75 -10.88 3.02 -8.33
C ALA A 75 -9.92 3.78 -9.25
N SER A 76 -8.62 3.76 -8.93
CA SER A 76 -7.58 4.40 -9.75
C SER A 76 -7.57 3.88 -11.19
N ARG A 77 -7.75 2.58 -11.39
CA ARG A 77 -7.83 1.97 -12.72
C ARG A 77 -9.09 2.38 -13.47
N ALA A 78 -10.24 2.48 -12.77
CA ALA A 78 -11.48 2.93 -13.38
C ALA A 78 -11.37 4.37 -13.89
N TYR A 79 -10.81 5.28 -13.08
CA TYR A 79 -10.54 6.65 -13.52
C TYR A 79 -9.58 6.70 -14.72
N GLN A 80 -8.49 5.94 -14.71
CA GLN A 80 -7.58 5.86 -15.85
C GLN A 80 -8.23 5.31 -17.12
N ALA A 81 -9.23 4.42 -16.97
CA ALA A 81 -10.02 3.89 -18.09
C ALA A 81 -11.14 4.84 -18.56
N GLY A 82 -11.30 6.02 -17.94
CA GLY A 82 -12.36 6.98 -18.26
C GLY A 82 -13.72 6.67 -17.64
N ASP A 83 -13.83 5.63 -16.80
CA ASP A 83 -15.07 5.25 -16.09
C ASP A 83 -15.14 5.97 -14.73
N ALA A 84 -15.43 7.27 -14.79
CA ALA A 84 -15.50 8.11 -13.60
C ALA A 84 -16.60 7.67 -12.61
N GLY A 85 -17.72 7.16 -13.11
CA GLY A 85 -18.82 6.67 -12.25
C GLY A 85 -18.40 5.47 -11.42
N LYS A 86 -17.79 4.45 -12.03
CA LYS A 86 -17.24 3.30 -11.33
C LYS A 86 -16.08 3.69 -10.42
N GLY A 87 -15.23 4.62 -10.87
CA GLY A 87 -14.13 5.16 -10.08
C GLY A 87 -14.61 5.78 -8.77
N ALA A 88 -15.66 6.61 -8.82
CA ALA A 88 -16.23 7.25 -7.66
C ALA A 88 -16.84 6.25 -6.66
N LEU A 89 -17.61 5.27 -7.13
CA LEU A 89 -18.20 4.23 -6.27
C LEU A 89 -17.13 3.40 -5.54
N LEU A 90 -16.09 2.97 -6.27
CA LEU A 90 -14.99 2.21 -5.68
C LEU A 90 -14.15 3.05 -4.71
N PHE A 91 -13.98 4.34 -5.00
CA PHE A 91 -13.30 5.27 -4.11
C PHE A 91 -14.07 5.48 -2.80
N GLU A 92 -15.40 5.68 -2.87
CA GLU A 92 -16.26 5.78 -1.69
C GLU A 92 -16.20 4.52 -0.82
N GLU A 93 -16.25 3.32 -1.44
CA GLU A 93 -16.08 2.05 -0.74
C GLU A 93 -14.70 1.98 -0.06
N ALA A 94 -13.62 2.36 -0.77
CA ALA A 94 -12.27 2.39 -0.23
C ALA A 94 -12.16 3.29 0.99
N GLN A 95 -12.68 4.52 0.91
CA GLN A 95 -12.67 5.49 2.00
C GLN A 95 -13.48 5.00 3.21
N GLY A 96 -14.65 4.41 2.99
CA GLY A 96 -15.46 3.82 4.05
C GLY A 96 -14.71 2.73 4.83
N GLN A 97 -13.96 1.87 4.14
CA GLN A 97 -13.16 0.82 4.79
C GLN A 97 -11.89 1.39 5.45
N ALA A 98 -11.22 2.35 4.81
CA ALA A 98 -10.06 3.03 5.37
C ALA A 98 -10.41 3.72 6.70
N ASN A 99 -11.49 4.47 6.75
CA ASN A 99 -11.96 5.13 7.97
C ASN A 99 -12.21 4.13 9.10
N ARG A 100 -12.82 2.99 8.80
CA ARG A 100 -13.04 1.92 9.80
C ARG A 100 -11.72 1.28 10.26
N ALA A 101 -10.75 1.10 9.35
CA ALA A 101 -9.43 0.58 9.70
C ALA A 101 -8.67 1.52 10.65
N LEU A 102 -8.85 2.83 10.52
CA LEU A 102 -8.14 3.86 11.27
C LEU A 102 -8.76 4.20 12.65
N VAL A 103 -9.95 3.70 13.00
CA VAL A 103 -10.65 4.05 14.25
C VAL A 103 -9.79 3.83 15.51
N LYS A 104 -8.92 2.83 15.56
CA LYS A 104 -8.03 2.54 16.70
C LYS A 104 -6.56 2.54 16.26
N LYS A 105 -6.09 3.46 15.50
CA LYS A 105 -4.69 3.67 15.09
C LYS A 105 -3.81 2.40 15.24
N ASN A 106 -4.02 1.42 14.37
CA ASN A 106 -3.16 0.25 14.25
C ASN A 106 -2.02 0.62 13.30
N ASP A 107 -0.76 0.52 13.75
CA ASP A 107 0.41 0.95 12.97
C ASP A 107 0.48 0.29 11.59
N GLY A 108 0.13 -1.00 11.49
CA GLY A 108 0.07 -1.72 10.23
C GLY A 108 -1.00 -1.14 9.29
N ALA A 109 -2.21 -0.87 9.81
CA ALA A 109 -3.28 -0.27 9.02
C ALA A 109 -2.93 1.15 8.54
N VAL A 110 -2.34 1.96 9.42
CA VAL A 110 -1.88 3.32 9.10
C VAL A 110 -0.83 3.29 8.00
N ALA A 111 0.18 2.41 8.10
CA ALA A 111 1.25 2.29 7.13
C ALA A 111 0.74 1.85 5.74
N VAL A 112 -0.16 0.86 5.69
CA VAL A 112 -0.78 0.39 4.44
C VAL A 112 -1.53 1.50 3.73
N LEU A 113 -2.36 2.26 4.47
CA LEU A 113 -3.16 3.35 3.89
C LEU A 113 -2.31 4.54 3.49
N ALA A 114 -1.33 4.94 4.31
CA ALA A 114 -0.39 6.00 3.97
C ALA A 114 0.32 5.74 2.63
N ALA A 115 0.89 4.53 2.50
CA ALA A 115 1.56 4.11 1.27
C ALA A 115 0.61 4.05 0.07
N SER A 116 -0.60 3.51 0.25
CA SER A 116 -1.58 3.37 -0.83
C SER A 116 -2.08 4.71 -1.36
N TYR A 117 -2.33 5.67 -0.47
CA TYR A 117 -2.74 7.01 -0.87
C TYR A 117 -1.68 7.69 -1.72
N VAL A 118 -0.42 7.67 -1.29
CA VAL A 118 0.68 8.26 -2.05
C VAL A 118 0.97 7.50 -3.35
N LEU A 119 0.88 6.16 -3.34
CA LEU A 119 1.17 5.32 -4.51
C LEU A 119 0.17 5.54 -5.65
N PHE A 120 -1.11 5.74 -5.33
CA PHE A 120 -2.16 5.80 -6.34
C PHE A 120 -2.63 7.20 -6.69
N ALA A 121 -2.29 8.23 -5.90
CA ALA A 121 -2.82 9.58 -6.05
C ALA A 121 -2.73 10.14 -7.49
N ASP A 122 -1.60 9.96 -8.17
CA ASP A 122 -1.40 10.46 -9.55
C ASP A 122 -2.36 9.86 -10.60
N ARG A 123 -3.15 8.84 -10.23
CA ARG A 123 -4.11 8.16 -11.10
C ARG A 123 -5.55 8.66 -10.93
N PHE A 124 -5.74 9.61 -10.04
CA PHE A 124 -7.06 10.19 -9.71
C PHE A 124 -7.24 11.59 -10.32
N PRO A 125 -8.49 12.09 -10.45
CA PRO A 125 -8.76 13.48 -10.75
C PRO A 125 -8.06 14.41 -9.77
N GLU A 126 -7.78 15.66 -10.17
CA GLU A 126 -6.87 16.55 -9.46
C GLU A 126 -7.32 16.86 -8.02
N ASP A 127 -8.62 17.05 -7.79
CA ASP A 127 -9.20 17.26 -6.45
C ASP A 127 -9.01 16.07 -5.51
N LEU A 128 -9.21 14.85 -6.01
CA LEU A 128 -8.98 13.63 -5.26
C LEU A 128 -7.48 13.33 -5.09
N LYS A 129 -6.68 13.64 -6.09
CA LYS A 129 -5.23 13.48 -6.07
C LYS A 129 -4.60 14.32 -4.95
N GLU A 130 -4.92 15.61 -4.89
CA GLU A 130 -4.43 16.50 -3.84
C GLU A 130 -4.83 15.98 -2.45
N ARG A 131 -6.10 15.63 -2.28
CA ARG A 131 -6.62 15.06 -1.03
C ARG A 131 -5.88 13.80 -0.62
N LEU A 132 -5.63 12.85 -1.54
CA LEU A 132 -4.91 11.62 -1.24
C LEU A 132 -3.47 11.89 -0.80
N TYR A 133 -2.78 12.85 -1.41
CA TYR A 133 -1.45 13.24 -0.96
C TYR A 133 -1.47 13.87 0.43
N GLN A 134 -2.45 14.74 0.74
CA GLN A 134 -2.61 15.34 2.06
C GLN A 134 -2.89 14.28 3.13
N GLU A 135 -3.81 13.35 2.87
CA GLU A 135 -4.14 12.25 3.78
C GLU A 135 -2.92 11.31 3.97
N GLY A 136 -2.26 10.90 2.89
CA GLY A 136 -1.07 10.05 2.95
C GLY A 136 0.07 10.69 3.74
N ARG A 137 0.37 11.98 3.48
CA ARG A 137 1.35 12.76 4.23
C ARG A 137 1.03 12.80 5.72
N SER A 138 -0.23 13.06 6.08
CA SER A 138 -0.68 13.12 7.48
C SER A 138 -0.50 11.79 8.20
N LEU A 139 -0.80 10.67 7.53
CA LEU A 139 -0.61 9.32 8.08
C LEU A 139 0.88 8.98 8.24
N PHE A 140 1.73 9.32 7.29
CA PHE A 140 3.18 9.15 7.44
C PHE A 140 3.76 10.01 8.56
N ALA A 141 3.31 11.26 8.71
CA ALA A 141 3.72 12.12 9.83
C ALA A 141 3.32 11.53 11.18
N LEU A 142 2.11 10.95 11.27
CA LEU A 142 1.66 10.24 12.47
C LEU A 142 2.58 9.07 12.83
N ILE A 143 2.95 8.22 11.85
CA ILE A 143 3.88 7.11 12.08
C ILE A 143 5.23 7.64 12.53
N ARG A 144 5.76 8.69 11.87
CA ARG A 144 7.03 9.29 12.23
C ARG A 144 7.04 9.77 13.68
N GLN A 145 5.99 10.49 14.09
CA GLN A 145 5.86 10.98 15.47
C GLN A 145 5.81 9.83 16.49
N GLN A 146 5.06 8.77 16.20
CA GLN A 146 4.92 7.63 17.11
C GLN A 146 6.20 6.81 17.25
N GLN A 147 7.03 6.80 16.22
CA GLN A 147 8.21 5.95 16.14
C GLN A 147 9.53 6.73 16.17
N ASP A 148 9.50 8.01 16.47
CA ASP A 148 10.68 8.88 16.42
C ASP A 148 11.84 8.36 17.28
N ALA A 149 11.56 7.95 18.51
CA ALA A 149 12.57 7.40 19.44
C ALA A 149 13.21 6.07 18.94
N MET A 150 12.54 5.35 18.04
CA MET A 150 12.98 4.07 17.48
C MET A 150 13.45 4.20 16.04
N PHE A 151 13.30 5.36 15.42
CA PHE A 151 13.50 5.55 13.99
C PHE A 151 14.87 5.04 13.50
N ASP A 152 15.95 5.39 14.17
CA ASP A 152 17.29 4.98 13.75
C ASP A 152 17.53 3.46 13.89
N LYS A 153 16.75 2.78 14.73
CA LYS A 153 16.80 1.34 14.95
C LYS A 153 15.84 0.55 14.03
N MET A 154 14.96 1.25 13.29
CA MET A 154 14.03 0.59 12.39
C MET A 154 14.76 -0.14 11.26
N PRO A 155 14.21 -1.27 10.77
CA PRO A 155 14.70 -1.90 9.55
C PRO A 155 14.76 -0.91 8.38
N LEU A 156 15.77 -1.04 7.54
CA LEU A 156 16.02 -0.15 6.40
C LEU A 156 14.77 0.13 5.57
N HIS A 157 14.03 -0.92 5.26
CA HIS A 157 12.80 -0.82 4.47
C HIS A 157 11.76 0.13 5.10
N PHE A 158 11.50 0.00 6.41
CA PHE A 158 10.52 0.85 7.08
C PHE A 158 10.96 2.32 7.13
N LYS A 159 12.24 2.58 7.42
CA LYS A 159 12.80 3.93 7.36
C LYS A 159 12.65 4.54 5.97
N ALA A 160 12.99 3.76 4.96
CA ALA A 160 12.95 4.20 3.58
C ALA A 160 11.53 4.55 3.12
N GLU A 161 10.55 3.67 3.37
CA GLU A 161 9.16 3.92 3.00
C GLU A 161 8.57 5.14 3.74
N LEU A 162 8.91 5.29 5.02
CA LEU A 162 8.42 6.41 5.82
C LEU A 162 8.93 7.76 5.27
N LEU A 163 10.23 7.85 5.01
CA LEU A 163 10.83 9.07 4.43
C LEU A 163 10.42 9.30 2.98
N ALA A 164 10.37 8.24 2.17
CA ALA A 164 9.96 8.31 0.78
C ALA A 164 8.52 8.79 0.62
N GLY A 165 7.62 8.27 1.46
CA GLY A 165 6.21 8.68 1.44
C GLY A 165 6.02 10.15 1.80
N GLN A 166 6.74 10.64 2.83
CA GLN A 166 6.73 12.05 3.22
C GLN A 166 7.32 12.95 2.12
N ALA A 167 8.48 12.58 1.59
CA ALA A 167 9.15 13.34 0.52
C ALA A 167 8.28 13.42 -0.75
N GLN A 168 7.72 12.28 -1.17
CA GLN A 168 6.89 12.23 -2.38
C GLN A 168 5.61 13.03 -2.21
N ALA A 169 4.90 12.88 -1.08
CA ALA A 169 3.67 13.64 -0.84
C ALA A 169 3.94 15.16 -0.76
N ALA A 170 4.98 15.58 -0.04
CA ALA A 170 5.37 16.99 0.04
C ALA A 170 5.74 17.56 -1.34
N MET A 171 6.51 16.82 -2.15
CA MET A 171 6.87 17.24 -3.51
C MET A 171 5.64 17.42 -4.40
N ARG A 172 4.70 16.49 -4.36
CA ARG A 172 3.46 16.56 -5.15
C ARG A 172 2.50 17.66 -4.71
N LEU A 173 2.54 18.03 -3.44
CA LEU A 173 1.76 19.15 -2.88
C LEU A 173 2.45 20.53 -3.06
N GLY A 174 3.62 20.58 -3.70
CA GLY A 174 4.36 21.83 -3.86
C GLY A 174 5.01 22.36 -2.58
N LEU A 175 5.11 21.54 -1.53
CA LEU A 175 5.75 21.88 -0.24
C LEU A 175 7.26 21.69 -0.35
N GLN A 176 7.92 22.55 -1.15
CA GLN A 176 9.29 22.37 -1.61
C GLN A 176 10.31 22.27 -0.46
N ASP A 177 10.20 23.11 0.55
CA ASP A 177 11.14 23.10 1.70
C ASP A 177 11.06 21.80 2.48
N GLU A 178 9.84 21.35 2.76
CA GLU A 178 9.59 20.08 3.45
C GLU A 178 10.08 18.89 2.62
N ALA A 179 9.78 18.85 1.32
CA ALA A 179 10.26 17.82 0.42
C ALA A 179 11.79 17.75 0.42
N THR A 180 12.46 18.91 0.30
CA THR A 180 13.93 19.03 0.34
C THR A 180 14.49 18.48 1.65
N GLN A 181 13.87 18.78 2.79
CA GLN A 181 14.29 18.25 4.08
C GLN A 181 14.26 16.71 4.11
N TYR A 182 13.14 16.07 3.69
CA TYR A 182 13.05 14.62 3.67
C TYR A 182 13.97 13.97 2.65
N LEU A 183 14.17 14.58 1.47
CA LEU A 183 15.10 14.07 0.47
C LEU A 183 16.55 14.09 1.01
N ASN A 184 16.97 15.16 1.67
CA ASN A 184 18.28 15.22 2.32
C ASN A 184 18.41 14.17 3.45
N GLU A 185 17.35 13.95 4.24
CA GLU A 185 17.36 12.89 5.26
C GLU A 185 17.49 11.49 4.64
N ILE A 186 16.84 11.22 3.50
CA ILE A 186 17.00 9.98 2.74
C ILE A 186 18.47 9.79 2.32
N VAL A 187 19.07 10.79 1.69
CA VAL A 187 20.47 10.71 1.25
C VAL A 187 21.42 10.45 2.43
N ALA A 188 21.22 11.14 3.54
CA ALA A 188 22.07 11.01 4.72
C ALA A 188 21.91 9.67 5.47
N LYS A 189 20.66 9.20 5.61
CA LYS A 189 20.34 8.02 6.45
C LYS A 189 20.27 6.70 5.69
N LEU A 190 20.14 6.75 4.35
CA LEU A 190 19.97 5.57 3.49
C LEU A 190 21.03 5.52 2.37
N PRO A 191 22.32 5.77 2.66
CA PRO A 191 23.35 5.83 1.61
C PRO A 191 23.42 4.49 0.86
N ASN A 192 23.77 4.56 -0.43
CA ASN A 192 23.91 3.40 -1.33
C ASN A 192 22.60 2.64 -1.59
N THR A 193 21.44 3.23 -1.33
CA THR A 193 20.14 2.66 -1.66
C THR A 193 19.55 3.30 -2.91
N HIS A 194 18.63 2.60 -3.54
CA HIS A 194 17.85 3.16 -4.64
C HIS A 194 17.05 4.42 -4.21
N TYR A 195 16.62 4.48 -2.96
CA TYR A 195 15.95 5.66 -2.39
C TYR A 195 16.88 6.89 -2.38
N ALA A 196 18.14 6.71 -1.94
CA ALA A 196 19.12 7.81 -1.96
C ALA A 196 19.40 8.28 -3.39
N GLN A 197 19.62 7.36 -4.33
CA GLN A 197 19.84 7.69 -5.74
C GLN A 197 18.67 8.46 -6.36
N THR A 198 17.43 8.08 -6.04
CA THR A 198 16.24 8.79 -6.52
C THR A 198 16.10 10.14 -5.83
N ALA A 199 16.39 10.24 -4.52
CA ALA A 199 16.36 11.49 -3.77
C ALA A 199 17.39 12.50 -4.29
N GLU A 200 18.61 12.06 -4.57
CA GLU A 200 19.66 12.90 -5.21
C GLU A 200 19.20 13.45 -6.56
N LYS A 201 18.54 12.60 -7.35
CA LYS A 201 17.98 13.01 -8.65
C LYS A 201 16.89 14.08 -8.51
N TRP A 202 15.99 13.92 -7.53
CA TRP A 202 14.94 14.89 -7.28
C TRP A 202 15.46 16.20 -6.68
N LEU A 203 16.52 16.14 -5.87
CA LEU A 203 17.21 17.34 -5.37
C LEU A 203 17.90 18.12 -6.49
N ALA A 204 18.55 17.41 -7.43
CA ALA A 204 19.22 18.03 -8.56
C ALA A 204 18.26 18.57 -9.63
N ASP A 205 17.16 17.88 -9.87
CA ASP A 205 16.10 18.24 -10.81
C ASP A 205 14.72 17.95 -10.24
N PRO A 206 14.10 18.90 -9.52
CA PRO A 206 12.77 18.75 -8.94
C PRO A 206 11.68 18.39 -9.98
N ALA A 207 11.84 18.78 -11.25
CA ALA A 207 10.90 18.42 -12.29
C ALA A 207 10.91 16.91 -12.61
N SER A 208 12.00 16.21 -12.31
CA SER A 208 12.10 14.75 -12.45
C SER A 208 11.19 14.01 -11.49
N ALA A 209 10.84 14.61 -10.35
CA ALA A 209 9.91 14.06 -9.39
C ALA A 209 8.53 13.78 -10.01
N GLY A 210 8.05 14.63 -10.94
CA GLY A 210 6.79 14.43 -11.64
C GLY A 210 6.72 13.17 -12.51
N LYS A 211 7.86 12.56 -12.84
CA LYS A 211 8.00 11.45 -13.79
C LYS A 211 8.31 10.11 -13.12
N SER A 212 8.52 10.10 -11.82
CA SER A 212 8.91 8.90 -11.07
C SER A 212 8.26 8.86 -9.70
N GLN A 213 8.28 7.68 -9.07
CA GLN A 213 7.81 7.49 -7.70
C GLN A 213 9.00 7.18 -6.81
N LEU A 214 8.92 7.54 -5.55
CA LEU A 214 9.90 7.24 -4.53
C LEU A 214 9.40 6.13 -3.58
N VAL A 215 8.10 6.16 -3.25
CA VAL A 215 7.44 5.17 -2.39
C VAL A 215 7.27 3.82 -3.11
N CYS A 216 7.39 2.73 -2.38
CA CYS A 216 7.18 1.35 -2.84
C CYS A 216 8.12 0.82 -3.93
N GLN A 217 9.23 1.50 -4.25
CA GLN A 217 10.12 1.11 -5.35
C GLN A 217 10.95 -0.15 -5.09
N SER A 218 11.21 -0.50 -3.83
CA SER A 218 12.09 -1.63 -3.48
C SER A 218 11.39 -2.73 -2.67
N CYS A 219 10.06 -2.69 -2.56
CA CYS A 219 9.31 -3.61 -1.72
C CYS A 219 9.02 -4.95 -2.35
N HIS A 220 9.11 -5.06 -3.66
CA HIS A 220 8.70 -6.27 -4.37
C HIS A 220 9.91 -7.17 -4.66
N GLU A 221 10.18 -8.08 -3.73
CA GLU A 221 11.09 -9.20 -3.97
C GLU A 221 10.26 -10.43 -4.35
N PRO A 222 10.41 -10.98 -5.56
CA PRO A 222 9.75 -12.22 -5.97
C PRO A 222 10.00 -13.35 -4.94
N ASN A 223 8.97 -14.15 -4.66
CA ASN A 223 9.04 -15.31 -3.75
C ASN A 223 9.33 -14.99 -2.26
N ARG A 224 9.23 -13.74 -1.84
CA ARG A 224 9.50 -13.36 -0.44
C ARG A 224 8.59 -14.09 0.56
N LEU A 225 7.30 -14.21 0.27
CA LEU A 225 6.35 -14.96 1.11
C LEU A 225 6.72 -16.45 1.15
N GLU A 226 6.99 -17.07 0.01
CA GLU A 226 7.36 -18.50 -0.09
C GLU A 226 8.62 -18.81 0.71
N ASN A 227 9.65 -17.96 0.61
CA ASN A 227 10.89 -18.11 1.38
C ASN A 227 10.61 -18.00 2.89
N ARG A 228 9.70 -17.12 3.29
CA ARG A 228 9.30 -16.99 4.69
C ARG A 228 8.54 -18.23 5.18
N LEU A 229 7.61 -18.74 4.39
CA LEU A 229 6.86 -19.97 4.71
C LEU A 229 7.79 -21.18 4.85
N LYS A 230 8.75 -21.33 3.94
CA LYS A 230 9.79 -22.38 4.03
C LYS A 230 10.61 -22.27 5.33
N ALA A 231 11.02 -21.05 5.69
CA ALA A 231 11.78 -20.80 6.93
C ALA A 231 10.98 -21.10 8.22
N ILE A 232 9.65 -20.95 8.18
CA ILE A 232 8.76 -21.30 9.31
C ILE A 232 8.56 -22.82 9.39
N ALA A 233 8.33 -23.48 8.26
CA ALA A 233 8.13 -24.93 8.20
C ALA A 233 9.40 -25.73 8.58
N ALA A 234 10.58 -25.11 8.50
CA ALA A 234 11.86 -25.71 8.86
C ALA A 234 12.22 -25.62 10.38
N LYS A 235 11.35 -24.97 11.18
CA LYS A 235 11.51 -24.82 12.64
C LYS A 235 10.61 -25.78 13.39
#